data_76e322e192ab9171306fae13807ff5b9
#
_entry.id   76e322e192ab9171306fae13807ff5b9
#
_cell.length_a   1.000
_cell.length_b   1.000
_cell.length_c   1.000
_cell.angle_alpha   90.00
_cell.angle_beta   90.00
_cell.angle_gamma   90.00
#
_symmetry.space_group_name_H-M   'P 1'
#
loop_
_entity.id
_entity.type
_entity.pdbx_description
1 polymer ?
#
loop_
_entity_poly.entity_id
_entity_poly.type
_entity_poly.pdbx_seq_one_letter_code
_entity_poly.pdbx_strand_id
1 'polypeptide(L)'
;MKIYNTLSRNVENFKPLKEGLVTIYTCGPTVYNYVHIGNLRTFIFYDLVKRAFKLNNYKVKHVMNITDVDDKTIRKSMESHVSLKEYTELYTKYFMEDLQKLNIEMDTKFTNATDNIDEMQKIIVKLLKEGYAYEAEDGIYFNVSKFKDYGKLSGMKVNGSYSRIKNDEYDKENASDFALWKYWDENDGKVYWEGKLKKGRPGWHIECSAMSMKYLGKTIDVHCGAVDLIFPHHENEIAQSESYSKQKFVDYWLHGEHLLVNGQKMSKSLGNFYTLRDLEKQGFNPLSFRLMVIDSNYRNKLDFTFENLKKYEKMLAKIDLSVKAFNKTEKYDETEDSYSTIQTKKVVDSELQAFKEAVNNDLNTHEALQNFFALLDLADEKTKKGKVDNKEFSYLSNAISKMNEFLGVYVDYEIPKEIIDLAEEREKERKEKKFAEADLLREKIKEKGYFIADLANTFVITKRYLE
;
A
#
# COMPACT_ATOMS: atom_id res chain seq x y z
N MET A 1 3.99 20.12 3.73
CA MET A 1 4.30 18.88 3.00
C MET A 1 4.53 19.20 1.54
N LYS A 2 5.62 18.70 0.95
CA LYS A 2 5.92 18.77 -0.49
C LYS A 2 5.67 17.40 -1.10
N ILE A 3 5.12 17.34 -2.31
CA ILE A 3 4.85 16.10 -3.05
C ILE A 3 5.14 16.31 -4.53
N TYR A 4 5.68 15.29 -5.19
CA TYR A 4 5.86 15.30 -6.63
C TYR A 4 4.51 15.09 -7.32
N ASN A 5 4.15 16.04 -8.21
CA ASN A 5 2.93 15.94 -9.00
C ASN A 5 3.29 15.54 -10.44
N THR A 6 2.84 14.37 -10.87
CA THR A 6 3.11 13.87 -12.22
C THR A 6 2.55 14.78 -13.31
N LEU A 7 1.44 15.48 -13.03
CA LEU A 7 0.82 16.39 -14.02
C LEU A 7 1.72 17.59 -14.34
N SER A 8 2.30 18.21 -13.31
CA SER A 8 3.22 19.35 -13.50
C SER A 8 4.68 18.94 -13.68
N ARG A 9 5.02 17.66 -13.32
CA ARG A 9 6.39 17.12 -13.28
C ARG A 9 7.31 17.86 -12.31
N ASN A 10 6.75 18.44 -11.26
CA ASN A 10 7.46 19.19 -10.25
C ASN A 10 7.08 18.75 -8.83
N VAL A 11 7.99 19.01 -7.89
CA VAL A 11 7.67 18.92 -6.46
C VAL A 11 6.96 20.20 -6.04
N GLU A 12 5.76 20.07 -5.52
CA GLU A 12 4.88 21.18 -5.17
C GLU A 12 4.54 21.18 -3.67
N ASN A 13 4.26 22.37 -3.13
CA ASN A 13 3.67 22.48 -1.81
C ASN A 13 2.20 22.05 -1.88
N PHE A 14 1.84 21.00 -1.14
CA PHE A 14 0.48 20.52 -1.07
C PHE A 14 -0.45 21.56 -0.45
N LYS A 15 -1.61 21.77 -1.08
CA LYS A 15 -2.71 22.61 -0.59
C LYS A 15 -4.00 21.83 -0.77
N PRO A 16 -4.76 21.53 0.30
CA PRO A 16 -6.00 20.79 0.16
C PRO A 16 -7.11 21.66 -0.46
N LEU A 17 -8.04 21.03 -1.17
CA LEU A 17 -9.27 21.66 -1.66
C LEU A 17 -10.15 22.17 -0.52
N LYS A 18 -10.11 21.48 0.62
CA LYS A 18 -10.83 21.86 1.82
C LYS A 18 -9.90 21.79 3.02
N GLU A 19 -9.81 22.87 3.78
CA GLU A 19 -8.95 22.94 4.96
C GLU A 19 -9.21 21.76 5.93
N GLY A 20 -8.14 21.14 6.40
CA GLY A 20 -8.17 20.01 7.34
C GLY A 20 -8.65 18.67 6.75
N LEU A 21 -9.03 18.60 5.48
CA LEU A 21 -9.50 17.38 4.81
C LEU A 21 -8.70 17.13 3.54
N VAL A 22 -8.31 15.87 3.32
CA VAL A 22 -7.71 15.41 2.06
C VAL A 22 -8.54 14.26 1.50
N THR A 23 -8.88 14.35 0.22
CA THR A 23 -9.56 13.31 -0.54
C THR A 23 -8.54 12.55 -1.38
N ILE A 24 -8.51 11.22 -1.26
CA ILE A 24 -7.58 10.36 -1.99
C ILE A 24 -8.38 9.30 -2.74
N TYR A 25 -8.12 9.16 -4.04
CA TYR A 25 -8.55 8.00 -4.80
C TYR A 25 -7.34 7.18 -5.25
N THR A 26 -7.45 5.87 -5.19
CA THR A 26 -6.39 4.97 -5.65
C THR A 26 -6.96 3.83 -6.47
N CYS A 27 -6.26 3.46 -7.55
CA CYS A 27 -6.65 2.32 -8.36
C CYS A 27 -6.38 1.01 -7.60
N GLY A 28 -7.44 0.24 -7.37
CA GLY A 28 -7.37 -1.07 -6.75
C GLY A 28 -7.10 -2.20 -7.74
N PRO A 29 -7.16 -3.45 -7.29
CA PRO A 29 -6.86 -4.61 -8.13
C PRO A 29 -8.04 -5.01 -9.02
N THR A 30 -7.72 -5.64 -10.17
CA THR A 30 -8.64 -6.53 -10.85
C THR A 30 -8.56 -7.91 -10.19
N VAL A 31 -9.65 -8.36 -9.60
CA VAL A 31 -9.69 -9.54 -8.71
C VAL A 31 -9.92 -10.84 -9.47
N TYR A 32 -9.03 -11.15 -10.43
CA TYR A 32 -9.04 -12.40 -11.20
C TYR A 32 -7.99 -13.43 -10.74
N ASN A 33 -7.08 -13.03 -9.84
CA ASN A 33 -6.02 -13.88 -9.30
C ASN A 33 -5.45 -13.23 -8.04
N TYR A 34 -4.56 -13.94 -7.31
CA TYR A 34 -3.74 -13.32 -6.27
C TYR A 34 -2.96 -12.13 -6.82
N VAL A 35 -2.90 -11.06 -6.04
CA VAL A 35 -2.05 -9.90 -6.36
C VAL A 35 -0.58 -10.27 -6.19
N HIS A 36 0.27 -9.77 -7.08
CA HIS A 36 1.70 -10.04 -7.00
C HIS A 36 2.42 -8.95 -6.20
N ILE A 37 3.66 -9.21 -5.78
CA ILE A 37 4.46 -8.27 -4.95
C ILE A 37 4.66 -6.90 -5.61
N GLY A 38 4.64 -6.81 -6.94
CA GLY A 38 4.67 -5.52 -7.64
C GLY A 38 3.42 -4.67 -7.39
N ASN A 39 2.22 -5.29 -7.38
CA ASN A 39 0.99 -4.58 -6.99
C ASN A 39 1.02 -4.24 -5.49
N LEU A 40 1.47 -5.16 -4.64
CA LEU A 40 1.56 -4.93 -3.19
C LEU A 40 2.50 -3.76 -2.85
N ARG A 41 3.58 -3.58 -3.59
CA ARG A 41 4.42 -2.37 -3.50
C ARG A 41 3.60 -1.09 -3.70
N THR A 42 2.73 -1.08 -4.71
CA THR A 42 1.88 0.06 -5.01
C THR A 42 0.87 0.31 -3.88
N PHE A 43 0.28 -0.73 -3.30
CA PHE A 43 -0.65 -0.58 -2.18
C PHE A 43 0.05 -0.12 -0.89
N ILE A 44 1.29 -0.54 -0.64
CA ILE A 44 2.13 0.01 0.45
C ILE A 44 2.39 1.51 0.21
N PHE A 45 2.71 1.91 -1.02
CA PHE A 45 2.88 3.32 -1.37
C PHE A 45 1.60 4.13 -1.10
N TYR A 46 0.42 3.64 -1.46
CA TYR A 46 -0.85 4.31 -1.15
C TYR A 46 -1.08 4.49 0.36
N ASP A 47 -0.74 3.47 1.14
CA ASP A 47 -0.82 3.52 2.60
C ASP A 47 0.12 4.58 3.19
N LEU A 48 1.35 4.67 2.67
CA LEU A 48 2.32 5.71 3.08
C LEU A 48 1.84 7.12 2.74
N VAL A 49 1.25 7.35 1.56
CA VAL A 49 0.62 8.63 1.20
C VAL A 49 -0.47 9.01 2.20
N LYS A 50 -1.37 8.08 2.50
CA LYS A 50 -2.45 8.27 3.46
C LYS A 50 -1.92 8.59 4.87
N ARG A 51 -0.95 7.80 5.36
CA ARG A 51 -0.33 8.01 6.68
C ARG A 51 0.44 9.33 6.75
N ALA A 52 1.07 9.77 5.66
CA ALA A 52 1.75 11.07 5.61
C ALA A 52 0.77 12.25 5.81
N PHE A 53 -0.40 12.21 5.20
CA PHE A 53 -1.42 13.22 5.45
C PHE A 53 -1.96 13.16 6.89
N LYS A 54 -2.16 11.96 7.45
CA LYS A 54 -2.55 11.81 8.87
C LYS A 54 -1.47 12.34 9.82
N LEU A 55 -0.17 12.08 9.55
CA LEU A 55 0.96 12.63 10.32
C LEU A 55 0.96 14.17 10.33
N ASN A 56 0.42 14.78 9.29
CA ASN A 56 0.24 16.23 9.18
C ASN A 56 -1.14 16.72 9.70
N ASN A 57 -1.84 15.88 10.48
CA ASN A 57 -3.11 16.18 11.12
C ASN A 57 -4.29 16.43 10.15
N TYR A 58 -4.20 15.97 8.91
CA TYR A 58 -5.35 15.98 8.00
C TYR A 58 -6.29 14.82 8.30
N LYS A 59 -7.58 15.08 8.25
CA LYS A 59 -8.58 14.01 8.07
C LYS A 59 -8.48 13.51 6.65
N VAL A 60 -8.34 12.20 6.46
CA VAL A 60 -8.22 11.59 5.13
C VAL A 60 -9.50 10.85 4.77
N LYS A 61 -10.05 11.12 3.60
CA LYS A 61 -11.13 10.35 2.98
C LYS A 61 -10.57 9.59 1.78
N HIS A 62 -10.28 8.32 1.97
CA HIS A 62 -9.66 7.45 0.96
C HIS A 62 -10.68 6.46 0.38
N VAL A 63 -10.72 6.38 -0.95
CA VAL A 63 -11.53 5.42 -1.71
C VAL A 63 -10.62 4.63 -2.64
N MET A 64 -10.84 3.31 -2.69
CA MET A 64 -10.15 2.38 -3.61
C MET A 64 -11.21 1.50 -4.29
N ASN A 65 -11.13 1.37 -5.62
CA ASN A 65 -12.00 0.44 -6.33
C ASN A 65 -11.55 -1.01 -6.17
N ILE A 66 -12.49 -1.90 -6.37
CA ILE A 66 -12.26 -3.32 -6.68
C ILE A 66 -12.86 -3.54 -8.06
N THR A 67 -12.01 -3.83 -9.05
CA THR A 67 -12.48 -4.19 -10.40
C THR A 67 -12.90 -5.65 -10.38
N ASP A 68 -14.17 -5.87 -10.11
CA ASP A 68 -14.81 -7.18 -10.02
C ASP A 68 -15.55 -7.58 -11.31
N VAL A 69 -15.42 -6.78 -12.37
CA VAL A 69 -15.90 -7.07 -13.72
C VAL A 69 -14.92 -6.61 -14.78
N ASP A 70 -14.32 -7.53 -15.50
CA ASP A 70 -13.51 -7.28 -16.70
C ASP A 70 -13.40 -8.56 -17.55
N ASP A 71 -12.73 -8.50 -18.70
CA ASP A 71 -12.52 -9.65 -19.58
C ASP A 71 -11.85 -10.83 -18.87
N LYS A 72 -10.92 -10.56 -17.94
CA LYS A 72 -10.17 -11.59 -17.20
C LYS A 72 -11.00 -12.24 -16.09
N THR A 73 -11.75 -11.43 -15.33
CA THR A 73 -12.62 -11.95 -14.26
C THR A 73 -13.75 -12.82 -14.82
N ILE A 74 -14.38 -12.38 -15.92
CA ILE A 74 -15.44 -13.13 -16.60
C ILE A 74 -14.90 -14.47 -17.10
N ARG A 75 -13.81 -14.45 -17.88
CA ARG A 75 -13.20 -15.67 -18.40
C ARG A 75 -12.82 -16.63 -17.28
N LYS A 76 -12.19 -16.15 -16.21
CA LYS A 76 -11.73 -16.98 -15.09
C LYS A 76 -12.88 -17.57 -14.28
N SER A 77 -13.97 -16.85 -14.08
CA SER A 77 -15.17 -17.39 -13.43
C SER A 77 -15.79 -18.53 -14.25
N MET A 78 -15.86 -18.35 -15.58
CA MET A 78 -16.36 -19.39 -16.48
C MET A 78 -15.46 -20.63 -16.51
N GLU A 79 -14.14 -20.46 -16.60
CA GLU A 79 -13.15 -21.54 -16.51
C GLU A 79 -13.24 -22.31 -15.19
N SER A 80 -13.60 -21.62 -14.12
CA SER A 80 -13.74 -22.20 -12.77
C SER A 80 -15.15 -22.75 -12.48
N HIS A 81 -16.08 -22.62 -13.43
CA HIS A 81 -17.48 -23.08 -13.31
C HIS A 81 -18.25 -22.50 -12.12
N VAL A 82 -17.92 -21.26 -11.72
CA VAL A 82 -18.60 -20.51 -10.66
C VAL A 82 -19.13 -19.17 -11.19
N SER A 83 -20.05 -18.54 -10.44
CA SER A 83 -20.52 -17.21 -10.82
C SER A 83 -19.39 -16.17 -10.74
N LEU A 84 -19.51 -15.08 -11.53
CA LEU A 84 -18.57 -13.96 -11.46
C LEU A 84 -18.43 -13.45 -10.01
N LYS A 85 -19.54 -13.31 -9.32
CA LYS A 85 -19.59 -12.81 -7.94
C LYS A 85 -18.80 -13.72 -6.99
N GLU A 86 -19.07 -15.03 -6.99
CA GLU A 86 -18.37 -15.99 -6.13
C GLU A 86 -16.86 -15.98 -6.40
N TYR A 87 -16.48 -15.92 -7.69
CA TYR A 87 -15.08 -15.87 -8.10
C TYR A 87 -14.37 -14.62 -7.59
N THR A 88 -14.96 -13.46 -7.82
CA THR A 88 -14.35 -12.17 -7.46
C THR A 88 -14.36 -11.90 -5.95
N GLU A 89 -15.41 -12.33 -5.22
CA GLU A 89 -15.44 -12.27 -3.75
C GLU A 89 -14.30 -13.07 -3.11
N LEU A 90 -13.98 -14.26 -3.66
CA LEU A 90 -12.87 -15.08 -3.18
C LEU A 90 -11.52 -14.35 -3.31
N TYR A 91 -11.21 -13.77 -4.48
CA TYR A 91 -9.95 -13.06 -4.68
C TYR A 91 -9.91 -11.69 -3.99
N THR A 92 -11.06 -11.04 -3.81
CA THR A 92 -11.18 -9.87 -2.95
C THR A 92 -10.82 -10.19 -1.51
N LYS A 93 -11.32 -11.31 -0.96
CA LYS A 93 -10.95 -11.77 0.38
C LYS A 93 -9.44 -11.98 0.51
N TYR A 94 -8.83 -12.66 -0.44
CA TYR A 94 -7.37 -12.87 -0.43
C TYR A 94 -6.59 -11.55 -0.52
N PHE A 95 -7.07 -10.61 -1.30
CA PHE A 95 -6.48 -9.28 -1.36
C PHE A 95 -6.55 -8.55 -0.02
N MET A 96 -7.71 -8.57 0.66
CA MET A 96 -7.86 -7.96 1.98
C MET A 96 -6.95 -8.61 3.04
N GLU A 97 -6.78 -9.94 3.00
CA GLU A 97 -5.84 -10.66 3.85
C GLU A 97 -4.39 -10.20 3.62
N ASP A 98 -3.99 -10.02 2.35
CA ASP A 98 -2.64 -9.55 2.01
C ASP A 98 -2.39 -8.11 2.51
N LEU A 99 -3.40 -7.22 2.40
CA LEU A 99 -3.31 -5.86 2.95
C LEU A 99 -3.12 -5.86 4.47
N GLN A 100 -3.90 -6.70 5.19
CA GLN A 100 -3.79 -6.83 6.65
C GLN A 100 -2.41 -7.34 7.07
N LYS A 101 -1.89 -8.37 6.40
CA LYS A 101 -0.55 -8.93 6.67
C LYS A 101 0.57 -7.90 6.45
N LEU A 102 0.37 -6.98 5.51
CA LEU A 102 1.28 -5.87 5.24
C LEU A 102 1.04 -4.64 6.15
N ASN A 103 0.17 -4.76 7.14
CA ASN A 103 -0.22 -3.66 8.04
C ASN A 103 -0.66 -2.39 7.30
N ILE A 104 -1.40 -2.57 6.20
CA ILE A 104 -2.05 -1.48 5.48
C ILE A 104 -3.33 -1.10 6.22
N GLU A 105 -3.56 0.20 6.41
CA GLU A 105 -4.73 0.71 7.15
C GLU A 105 -6.04 0.42 6.41
N MET A 106 -6.95 -0.29 7.09
CA MET A 106 -8.22 -0.79 6.54
C MET A 106 -9.38 0.21 6.63
N ASP A 107 -9.18 1.45 7.10
CA ASP A 107 -10.18 2.53 7.11
C ASP A 107 -10.38 3.19 5.73
N THR A 108 -9.91 2.55 4.67
CA THR A 108 -10.17 2.86 3.26
C THR A 108 -11.57 2.38 2.88
N LYS A 109 -12.33 3.21 2.15
CA LYS A 109 -13.59 2.75 1.54
C LYS A 109 -13.29 1.96 0.27
N PHE A 110 -13.36 0.64 0.36
CA PHE A 110 -13.36 -0.21 -0.82
C PHE A 110 -14.74 -0.22 -1.48
N THR A 111 -14.79 -0.21 -2.81
CA THR A 111 -16.04 -0.18 -3.59
C THR A 111 -15.92 -0.98 -4.88
N ASN A 112 -16.87 -1.89 -5.11
CA ASN A 112 -16.87 -2.75 -6.28
C ASN A 112 -17.36 -1.98 -7.52
N ALA A 113 -16.80 -2.30 -8.68
CA ALA A 113 -17.26 -1.75 -9.96
C ALA A 113 -18.73 -2.12 -10.22
N THR A 114 -19.12 -3.37 -9.93
CA THR A 114 -20.49 -3.87 -10.13
C THR A 114 -21.54 -3.15 -9.29
N ASP A 115 -21.18 -2.55 -8.16
CA ASP A 115 -22.07 -1.75 -7.30
C ASP A 115 -22.31 -0.32 -7.82
N ASN A 116 -21.62 0.07 -8.91
CA ASN A 116 -21.61 1.44 -9.42
C ASN A 116 -22.02 1.57 -10.90
N ILE A 117 -22.63 0.55 -11.45
CA ILE A 117 -23.06 0.50 -12.86
C ILE A 117 -23.99 1.67 -13.24
N ASP A 118 -24.96 1.97 -12.40
CA ASP A 118 -25.91 3.09 -12.65
C ASP A 118 -25.19 4.43 -12.79
N GLU A 119 -24.13 4.65 -12.01
CA GLU A 119 -23.35 5.90 -12.07
C GLU A 119 -22.51 5.96 -13.34
N MET A 120 -21.91 4.83 -13.74
CA MET A 120 -21.18 4.72 -15.00
C MET A 120 -22.11 5.00 -16.19
N GLN A 121 -23.30 4.38 -16.22
CA GLN A 121 -24.29 4.61 -17.28
C GLN A 121 -24.75 6.09 -17.35
N LYS A 122 -24.93 6.77 -16.21
CA LYS A 122 -25.26 8.21 -16.17
C LYS A 122 -24.19 9.07 -16.84
N ILE A 123 -22.92 8.78 -16.53
CA ILE A 123 -21.79 9.50 -17.10
C ILE A 123 -21.76 9.28 -18.61
N ILE A 124 -21.85 8.03 -19.07
CA ILE A 124 -21.80 7.66 -20.48
C ILE A 124 -22.93 8.32 -21.28
N VAL A 125 -24.16 8.28 -20.77
CA VAL A 125 -25.31 8.95 -21.41
C VAL A 125 -25.06 10.45 -21.60
N LYS A 126 -24.47 11.10 -20.59
CA LYS A 126 -24.14 12.53 -20.70
C LYS A 126 -23.04 12.78 -21.73
N LEU A 127 -21.98 11.95 -21.73
CA LEU A 127 -20.89 12.06 -22.71
C LEU A 127 -21.40 11.87 -24.16
N LEU A 128 -22.31 10.91 -24.38
CA LEU A 128 -23.01 10.74 -25.68
C LEU A 128 -23.79 11.99 -26.08
N LYS A 129 -24.64 12.51 -25.17
CA LYS A 129 -25.45 13.69 -25.40
C LYS A 129 -24.62 14.93 -25.75
N GLU A 130 -23.44 15.07 -25.17
CA GLU A 130 -22.54 16.21 -25.35
C GLU A 130 -21.53 15.99 -26.48
N GLY A 131 -21.57 14.85 -27.18
CA GLY A 131 -20.73 14.57 -28.35
C GLY A 131 -19.29 14.20 -28.05
N TYR A 132 -18.97 13.85 -26.79
CA TYR A 132 -17.68 13.31 -26.39
C TYR A 132 -17.57 11.79 -26.60
N ALA A 133 -18.70 11.13 -26.72
CA ALA A 133 -18.78 9.71 -26.99
C ALA A 133 -19.66 9.44 -28.20
N TYR A 134 -19.49 8.27 -28.81
CA TYR A 134 -20.30 7.80 -29.91
C TYR A 134 -20.62 6.31 -29.80
N GLU A 135 -21.71 5.91 -30.43
CA GLU A 135 -22.13 4.51 -30.49
C GLU A 135 -21.53 3.84 -31.73
N ALA A 136 -21.07 2.61 -31.55
CA ALA A 136 -20.58 1.73 -32.58
C ALA A 136 -21.33 0.39 -32.56
N GLU A 137 -20.99 -0.52 -33.47
CA GLU A 137 -21.65 -1.83 -33.60
C GLU A 137 -21.50 -2.67 -32.31
N ASP A 138 -20.35 -2.60 -31.67
CA ASP A 138 -19.90 -3.46 -30.55
C ASP A 138 -19.81 -2.72 -29.20
N GLY A 139 -20.19 -1.43 -29.14
CA GLY A 139 -20.13 -0.69 -27.89
C GLY A 139 -20.23 0.81 -28.03
N ILE A 140 -20.02 1.51 -26.93
CA ILE A 140 -19.94 2.98 -26.84
C ILE A 140 -18.51 3.37 -26.53
N TYR A 141 -17.97 4.31 -27.31
CA TYR A 141 -16.58 4.70 -27.23
C TYR A 141 -16.44 6.20 -26.93
N PHE A 142 -15.41 6.54 -26.15
CA PHE A 142 -15.00 7.94 -25.98
C PHE A 142 -14.20 8.39 -27.20
N ASN A 143 -14.57 9.54 -27.76
CA ASN A 143 -13.86 10.15 -28.88
C ASN A 143 -12.72 11.02 -28.34
N VAL A 144 -11.50 10.50 -28.38
CA VAL A 144 -10.31 11.16 -27.84
C VAL A 144 -10.05 12.51 -28.51
N SER A 145 -10.38 12.65 -29.81
CA SER A 145 -10.20 13.91 -30.56
C SER A 145 -11.06 15.08 -30.05
N LYS A 146 -12.12 14.78 -29.27
CA LYS A 146 -13.02 15.81 -28.70
C LYS A 146 -12.49 16.39 -27.39
N PHE A 147 -11.52 15.76 -26.75
CA PHE A 147 -10.87 16.28 -25.53
C PHE A 147 -9.53 16.92 -25.90
N LYS A 148 -9.49 18.23 -26.00
CA LYS A 148 -8.31 18.98 -26.51
C LYS A 148 -7.03 18.78 -25.66
N ASP A 149 -7.19 18.55 -24.36
CA ASP A 149 -6.09 18.41 -23.42
C ASP A 149 -5.65 16.95 -23.21
N TYR A 150 -6.07 16.04 -24.12
CA TYR A 150 -5.65 14.64 -24.05
C TYR A 150 -4.14 14.52 -24.21
N GLY A 151 -3.52 13.74 -23.32
CA GLY A 151 -2.07 13.62 -23.23
C GLY A 151 -1.41 14.58 -22.23
N LYS A 152 -2.18 15.41 -21.51
CA LYS A 152 -1.61 16.37 -20.56
C LYS A 152 -0.90 15.72 -19.37
N LEU A 153 -1.32 14.53 -18.94
CA LEU A 153 -0.68 13.78 -17.87
C LEU A 153 0.49 12.94 -18.40
N SER A 154 0.26 12.19 -19.46
CA SER A 154 1.24 11.26 -20.04
C SER A 154 2.34 11.98 -20.85
N GLY A 155 2.06 13.17 -21.35
CA GLY A 155 2.92 13.88 -22.31
C GLY A 155 2.81 13.34 -23.74
N MET A 156 1.84 12.46 -23.99
CA MET A 156 1.62 11.88 -25.30
C MET A 156 1.05 12.94 -26.27
N LYS A 157 1.63 13.03 -27.45
CA LYS A 157 1.11 13.89 -28.51
C LYS A 157 0.05 13.14 -29.29
N VAL A 158 -1.09 13.76 -29.43
CA VAL A 158 -2.25 13.23 -30.14
C VAL A 158 -2.19 13.71 -31.60
N ASN A 159 -1.79 12.84 -32.53
CA ASN A 159 -1.64 13.15 -33.94
C ASN A 159 -2.52 12.25 -34.82
N GLY A 160 -3.60 12.78 -35.38
CA GLY A 160 -4.31 12.18 -36.53
C GLY A 160 -5.45 11.21 -36.21
N SER A 161 -5.63 10.23 -37.07
CA SER A 161 -6.74 9.26 -36.99
C SER A 161 -6.49 8.24 -35.85
N TYR A 162 -7.53 8.03 -35.04
CA TYR A 162 -7.47 7.10 -33.92
C TYR A 162 -8.08 5.75 -34.30
N SER A 163 -7.37 4.66 -34.00
CA SER A 163 -7.97 3.34 -34.01
C SER A 163 -8.89 3.20 -32.77
N ARG A 164 -9.88 2.33 -32.91
CA ARG A 164 -10.82 2.00 -31.85
C ARG A 164 -10.37 0.73 -31.14
N ILE A 165 -10.29 0.76 -29.81
CA ILE A 165 -9.89 -0.40 -29.01
C ILE A 165 -11.05 -0.83 -28.11
N LYS A 166 -11.53 -2.06 -28.30
CA LYS A 166 -12.59 -2.68 -27.49
C LYS A 166 -12.04 -3.38 -26.25
N ASN A 167 -10.90 -4.06 -26.36
CA ASN A 167 -10.28 -4.79 -25.26
C ASN A 167 -9.42 -3.88 -24.36
N ASP A 168 -9.06 -4.37 -23.18
CA ASP A 168 -8.28 -3.61 -22.20
C ASP A 168 -6.75 -3.78 -22.44
N GLU A 169 -6.34 -4.37 -23.57
CA GLU A 169 -4.96 -4.47 -24.02
C GLU A 169 -4.66 -3.35 -25.00
N TYR A 170 -4.01 -2.30 -24.51
CA TYR A 170 -3.68 -1.10 -25.29
C TYR A 170 -2.30 -1.17 -25.90
N ASP A 171 -2.17 -0.69 -27.13
CA ASP A 171 -0.91 -0.22 -27.65
C ASP A 171 -0.50 1.04 -26.88
N LYS A 172 0.57 0.92 -26.06
CA LYS A 172 1.03 2.01 -25.19
C LYS A 172 1.66 3.18 -25.95
N GLU A 173 1.85 3.04 -27.25
CA GLU A 173 2.51 4.05 -28.09
C GLU A 173 1.52 4.93 -28.83
N ASN A 174 0.25 4.52 -28.92
CA ASN A 174 -0.75 5.23 -29.71
C ASN A 174 -2.03 5.54 -28.93
N ALA A 175 -2.46 6.80 -28.97
CA ALA A 175 -3.78 7.18 -28.48
C ALA A 175 -4.88 6.57 -29.35
N SER A 176 -5.94 6.08 -28.74
CA SER A 176 -7.05 5.43 -29.43
C SER A 176 -8.36 5.76 -28.73
N ASP A 177 -9.45 5.77 -29.50
CA ASP A 177 -10.79 5.82 -28.91
C ASP A 177 -11.01 4.54 -28.06
N PHE A 178 -11.46 4.71 -26.85
CA PHE A 178 -11.54 3.63 -25.87
C PHE A 178 -12.98 3.35 -25.43
N ALA A 179 -13.26 2.08 -25.09
CA ALA A 179 -14.58 1.63 -24.71
C ALA A 179 -15.03 2.24 -23.37
N LEU A 180 -16.20 2.84 -23.36
CA LEU A 180 -16.96 3.27 -22.17
C LEU A 180 -17.95 2.20 -21.74
N TRP A 181 -18.59 1.54 -22.72
CA TRP A 181 -19.55 0.48 -22.54
C TRP A 181 -19.38 -0.54 -23.64
N LYS A 182 -19.13 -1.80 -23.29
CA LYS A 182 -18.98 -2.93 -24.23
C LYS A 182 -20.33 -3.61 -24.36
N TYR A 183 -20.87 -3.72 -25.59
CA TYR A 183 -22.09 -4.47 -25.80
C TYR A 183 -21.82 -5.96 -25.57
N TRP A 184 -22.81 -6.60 -24.97
CA TRP A 184 -22.75 -8.01 -24.65
C TRP A 184 -22.48 -8.86 -25.91
N ASP A 185 -21.59 -9.81 -25.76
CA ASP A 185 -21.35 -10.89 -26.74
C ASP A 185 -21.27 -12.24 -26.01
N GLU A 186 -21.13 -13.33 -26.77
CA GLU A 186 -21.13 -14.70 -26.23
C GLU A 186 -19.99 -14.96 -25.23
N ASN A 187 -18.88 -14.25 -25.31
CA ASN A 187 -17.75 -14.36 -24.39
C ASN A 187 -18.07 -13.82 -22.99
N ASP A 188 -19.08 -12.97 -22.88
CA ASP A 188 -19.56 -12.44 -21.59
C ASP A 188 -20.48 -13.42 -20.85
N GLY A 189 -20.95 -14.46 -21.52
CA GLY A 189 -21.83 -15.48 -20.95
C GLY A 189 -23.09 -14.89 -20.31
N LYS A 190 -23.22 -15.01 -18.99
CA LYS A 190 -24.36 -14.47 -18.22
C LYS A 190 -24.08 -13.11 -17.59
N VAL A 191 -22.92 -12.51 -17.87
CA VAL A 191 -22.49 -11.25 -17.25
C VAL A 191 -22.88 -10.07 -18.14
N TYR A 192 -23.88 -9.32 -17.73
CA TYR A 192 -24.32 -8.10 -18.41
C TYR A 192 -25.22 -7.27 -17.49
N TRP A 193 -25.36 -6.02 -17.83
CA TRP A 193 -26.33 -5.08 -17.26
C TRP A 193 -27.17 -4.45 -18.36
N GLU A 194 -28.39 -4.15 -18.00
CA GLU A 194 -29.35 -3.41 -18.81
C GLU A 194 -29.77 -2.14 -18.05
N GLY A 195 -30.43 -1.22 -18.71
CA GLY A 195 -30.92 0.01 -18.08
C GLY A 195 -30.95 1.19 -19.04
N LYS A 196 -30.11 2.20 -18.82
CA LYS A 196 -30.04 3.40 -19.69
C LYS A 196 -29.33 3.14 -21.01
N LEU A 197 -28.52 2.07 -21.05
CA LEU A 197 -27.74 1.64 -22.21
C LEU A 197 -28.20 0.26 -22.68
N LYS A 198 -27.83 -0.13 -23.90
CA LYS A 198 -28.06 -1.48 -24.41
C LYS A 198 -27.35 -2.50 -23.52
N LYS A 199 -27.85 -3.72 -23.56
CA LYS A 199 -27.26 -4.87 -22.86
C LYS A 199 -25.74 -4.93 -23.06
N GLY A 200 -24.98 -4.94 -21.92
CA GLY A 200 -23.53 -4.89 -21.97
C GLY A 200 -22.89 -4.70 -20.59
N ARG A 201 -21.65 -4.26 -20.58
CA ARG A 201 -20.85 -4.04 -19.38
C ARG A 201 -19.90 -2.84 -19.50
N PRO A 202 -19.38 -2.29 -18.38
CA PRO A 202 -18.49 -1.14 -18.43
C PRO A 202 -17.16 -1.47 -19.13
N GLY A 203 -16.56 -0.45 -19.75
CA GLY A 203 -15.14 -0.42 -20.05
C GLY A 203 -14.33 -0.15 -18.76
N TRP A 204 -13.04 -0.50 -18.78
CA TRP A 204 -12.19 -0.41 -17.60
C TRP A 204 -12.03 1.00 -17.01
N HIS A 205 -11.95 2.04 -17.86
CA HIS A 205 -11.62 3.39 -17.40
C HIS A 205 -12.78 4.14 -16.76
N ILE A 206 -14.03 3.84 -17.15
CA ILE A 206 -15.22 4.53 -16.64
C ILE A 206 -15.49 4.18 -15.18
N GLU A 207 -15.02 3.02 -14.70
CA GLU A 207 -15.18 2.57 -13.33
C GLU A 207 -14.59 3.57 -12.33
N CYS A 208 -13.30 3.89 -12.49
CA CYS A 208 -12.58 4.80 -11.60
C CYS A 208 -13.12 6.22 -11.68
N SER A 209 -13.45 6.73 -12.88
CA SER A 209 -14.09 8.03 -13.05
C SER A 209 -15.43 8.11 -12.31
N ALA A 210 -16.27 7.08 -12.43
CA ALA A 210 -17.58 7.07 -11.79
C ALA A 210 -17.47 6.96 -10.25
N MET A 211 -16.67 6.02 -9.76
CA MET A 211 -16.53 5.76 -8.33
C MET A 211 -15.84 6.92 -7.60
N SER A 212 -14.75 7.47 -8.16
CA SER A 212 -14.06 8.60 -7.56
C SER A 212 -14.98 9.82 -7.44
N MET A 213 -15.66 10.21 -8.52
CA MET A 213 -16.59 11.34 -8.49
C MET A 213 -17.80 11.12 -7.57
N LYS A 214 -18.35 9.91 -7.52
CA LYS A 214 -19.48 9.56 -6.64
C LYS A 214 -19.14 9.75 -5.17
N TYR A 215 -17.99 9.27 -4.76
CA TYR A 215 -17.65 9.19 -3.34
C TYR A 215 -16.83 10.38 -2.83
N LEU A 216 -16.04 11.04 -3.69
CA LEU A 216 -15.12 12.10 -3.29
C LEU A 216 -15.49 13.48 -3.86
N GLY A 217 -16.29 13.53 -4.93
CA GLY A 217 -16.67 14.77 -5.60
C GLY A 217 -16.00 14.91 -6.99
N LYS A 218 -16.42 15.94 -7.72
CA LYS A 218 -15.99 16.14 -9.13
C LYS A 218 -14.52 16.51 -9.26
N THR A 219 -13.95 17.14 -8.25
CA THR A 219 -12.53 17.44 -8.10
C THR A 219 -12.05 16.79 -6.81
N ILE A 220 -10.93 16.09 -6.87
CA ILE A 220 -10.30 15.42 -5.72
C ILE A 220 -8.88 15.93 -5.51
N ASP A 221 -8.39 15.88 -4.27
CA ASP A 221 -7.05 16.37 -3.95
C ASP A 221 -5.97 15.50 -4.60
N VAL A 222 -6.01 14.19 -4.37
CA VAL A 222 -4.94 13.27 -4.74
C VAL A 222 -5.49 12.03 -5.43
N HIS A 223 -4.87 11.66 -6.56
CA HIS A 223 -5.08 10.37 -7.21
C HIS A 223 -3.75 9.63 -7.33
N CYS A 224 -3.70 8.39 -6.82
CA CYS A 224 -2.49 7.58 -6.87
C CYS A 224 -2.65 6.36 -7.76
N GLY A 225 -1.56 5.98 -8.44
CA GLY A 225 -1.46 4.77 -9.25
C GLY A 225 -0.03 4.27 -9.37
N ALA A 226 0.17 3.17 -10.09
CA ALA A 226 1.47 2.78 -10.59
C ALA A 226 1.78 3.53 -11.89
N VAL A 227 3.06 3.69 -12.25
CA VAL A 227 3.46 4.46 -13.45
C VAL A 227 2.87 3.93 -14.75
N ASP A 228 2.56 2.64 -14.84
CA ASP A 228 1.92 2.05 -16.02
C ASP A 228 0.44 2.42 -16.17
N LEU A 229 -0.18 2.99 -15.14
CA LEU A 229 -1.53 3.55 -15.19
C LEU A 229 -1.56 4.98 -15.72
N ILE A 230 -0.43 5.70 -15.78
CA ILE A 230 -0.37 7.06 -16.33
C ILE A 230 -1.02 7.09 -17.71
N PHE A 231 -0.61 6.13 -18.55
CA PHE A 231 -1.22 5.92 -19.87
C PHE A 231 -1.47 4.41 -20.09
N PRO A 232 -2.67 4.05 -20.56
CA PRO A 232 -3.77 4.95 -20.96
C PRO A 232 -4.74 5.29 -19.82
N HIS A 233 -4.73 4.59 -18.68
CA HIS A 233 -5.82 4.54 -17.71
C HIS A 233 -6.15 5.92 -17.12
N HIS A 234 -5.18 6.58 -16.47
CA HIS A 234 -5.41 7.88 -15.82
C HIS A 234 -5.64 9.01 -16.82
N GLU A 235 -4.98 8.96 -18.00
CA GLU A 235 -5.27 9.90 -19.07
C GLU A 235 -6.73 9.79 -19.55
N ASN A 236 -7.24 8.55 -19.68
CA ASN A 236 -8.62 8.28 -20.05
C ASN A 236 -9.60 8.71 -18.94
N GLU A 237 -9.24 8.51 -17.67
CA GLU A 237 -10.05 9.01 -16.55
C GLU A 237 -10.17 10.54 -16.56
N ILE A 238 -9.08 11.25 -16.84
CA ILE A 238 -9.09 12.71 -16.99
C ILE A 238 -10.06 13.11 -18.10
N ALA A 239 -9.92 12.50 -19.28
CA ALA A 239 -10.76 12.82 -20.43
C ALA A 239 -12.25 12.60 -20.13
N GLN A 240 -12.62 11.48 -19.51
CA GLN A 240 -13.99 11.18 -19.10
C GLN A 240 -14.53 12.17 -18.07
N SER A 241 -13.77 12.32 -16.97
CA SER A 241 -14.22 13.07 -15.81
C SER A 241 -14.33 14.58 -16.08
N GLU A 242 -13.36 15.17 -16.77
CA GLU A 242 -13.37 16.59 -17.12
C GLU A 242 -14.37 16.89 -18.24
N SER A 243 -14.55 15.99 -19.21
CA SER A 243 -15.62 16.12 -20.21
C SER A 243 -17.01 16.04 -19.58
N TYR A 244 -17.19 15.19 -18.56
CA TYR A 244 -18.45 15.04 -17.83
C TYR A 244 -18.72 16.21 -16.89
N SER A 245 -17.75 16.56 -16.04
CA SER A 245 -17.93 17.51 -14.93
C SER A 245 -17.75 18.97 -15.33
N LYS A 246 -16.98 19.25 -16.40
CA LYS A 246 -16.47 20.57 -16.83
C LYS A 246 -15.59 21.23 -15.76
N GLN A 247 -14.96 20.44 -14.92
CA GLN A 247 -14.07 20.88 -13.84
C GLN A 247 -12.78 20.07 -13.90
N LYS A 248 -11.69 20.59 -13.35
CA LYS A 248 -10.46 19.85 -13.14
C LYS A 248 -10.77 18.61 -12.31
N PHE A 249 -10.29 17.45 -12.72
CA PHE A 249 -10.61 16.18 -12.06
C PHE A 249 -9.76 15.96 -10.79
N VAL A 250 -8.44 16.11 -10.89
CA VAL A 250 -7.50 15.84 -9.80
C VAL A 250 -6.46 16.94 -9.70
N ASP A 251 -6.15 17.39 -8.48
CA ASP A 251 -5.11 18.41 -8.27
C ASP A 251 -3.70 17.82 -8.27
N TYR A 252 -3.49 16.68 -7.60
CA TYR A 252 -2.18 16.04 -7.48
C TYR A 252 -2.22 14.58 -7.94
N TRP A 253 -1.42 14.26 -8.95
CA TRP A 253 -1.24 12.90 -9.46
C TRP A 253 0.07 12.31 -8.93
N LEU A 254 -0.01 11.21 -8.18
CA LEU A 254 1.16 10.54 -7.60
C LEU A 254 1.28 9.13 -8.18
N HIS A 255 2.48 8.79 -8.67
CA HIS A 255 2.73 7.49 -9.28
C HIS A 255 3.92 6.78 -8.67
N GLY A 256 3.70 5.53 -8.26
CA GLY A 256 4.75 4.62 -7.79
C GLY A 256 5.42 3.89 -8.94
N GLU A 257 6.75 3.78 -8.91
CA GLU A 257 7.56 3.11 -9.95
C GLU A 257 7.49 1.58 -9.83
N HIS A 258 7.92 0.88 -10.87
CA HIS A 258 7.86 -0.58 -10.97
C HIS A 258 8.75 -1.32 -9.98
N LEU A 259 8.30 -2.51 -9.55
CA LEU A 259 9.14 -3.52 -8.94
C LEU A 259 9.70 -4.44 -10.03
N LEU A 260 11.01 -4.61 -9.99
CA LEU A 260 11.74 -5.60 -10.79
C LEU A 260 12.01 -6.84 -9.92
N VAL A 261 12.26 -7.97 -10.56
CA VAL A 261 12.72 -9.20 -9.90
C VAL A 261 14.00 -9.64 -10.59
N ASN A 262 15.12 -9.64 -9.84
CA ASN A 262 16.45 -9.91 -10.39
C ASN A 262 16.76 -9.04 -11.62
N GLY A 263 16.49 -7.74 -11.53
CA GLY A 263 16.73 -6.75 -12.58
C GLY A 263 15.75 -6.80 -13.77
N GLN A 264 14.77 -7.71 -13.76
CA GLN A 264 13.85 -7.93 -14.88
C GLN A 264 12.41 -7.57 -14.50
N LYS A 265 11.60 -7.19 -15.49
CA LYS A 265 10.16 -7.01 -15.28
C LYS A 265 9.51 -8.35 -14.91
N MET A 266 8.62 -8.31 -13.92
CA MET A 266 7.89 -9.48 -13.48
C MET A 266 6.93 -9.98 -14.56
N SER A 267 7.00 -11.26 -14.91
CA SER A 267 6.05 -11.91 -15.79
C SER A 267 5.88 -13.41 -15.46
N LYS A 268 4.69 -13.95 -15.74
CA LYS A 268 4.43 -15.38 -15.54
C LYS A 268 5.28 -16.27 -16.47
N SER A 269 5.56 -15.80 -17.68
CA SER A 269 6.35 -16.54 -18.67
C SER A 269 7.84 -16.67 -18.27
N LEU A 270 8.36 -15.73 -17.49
CA LEU A 270 9.73 -15.77 -16.96
C LEU A 270 9.85 -16.55 -15.64
N GLY A 271 8.75 -17.04 -15.08
CA GLY A 271 8.77 -17.75 -13.79
C GLY A 271 9.16 -16.88 -12.58
N ASN A 272 9.21 -15.57 -12.74
CA ASN A 272 9.61 -14.59 -11.70
C ASN A 272 8.43 -13.84 -11.10
N PHE A 273 7.25 -14.45 -11.14
CA PHE A 273 5.99 -13.90 -10.62
C PHE A 273 5.77 -14.41 -9.19
N TYR A 274 5.88 -13.54 -8.21
CA TYR A 274 5.73 -13.88 -6.78
C TYR A 274 4.54 -13.16 -6.16
N THR A 275 3.82 -13.88 -5.31
CA THR A 275 2.76 -13.37 -4.42
C THR A 275 3.27 -13.26 -2.99
N LEU A 276 2.53 -12.60 -2.10
CA LEU A 276 2.88 -12.56 -0.68
C LEU A 276 2.95 -13.97 -0.07
N ARG A 277 2.04 -14.87 -0.51
CA ARG A 277 2.01 -16.28 -0.08
C ARG A 277 3.26 -17.06 -0.46
N ASP A 278 3.91 -16.67 -1.57
CA ASP A 278 5.17 -17.32 -1.97
C ASP A 278 6.33 -16.88 -1.07
N LEU A 279 6.32 -15.63 -0.58
CA LEU A 279 7.27 -15.16 0.42
C LEU A 279 7.05 -15.88 1.76
N GLU A 280 5.80 -15.98 2.23
CA GLU A 280 5.43 -16.69 3.45
C GLU A 280 5.82 -18.18 3.40
N LYS A 281 5.61 -18.87 2.27
CA LYS A 281 6.03 -20.27 2.07
C LYS A 281 7.54 -20.47 2.20
N GLN A 282 8.32 -19.44 1.90
CA GLN A 282 9.78 -19.44 2.09
C GLN A 282 10.19 -19.00 3.50
N GLY A 283 9.23 -18.75 4.38
CA GLY A 283 9.45 -18.41 5.79
C GLY A 283 9.62 -16.92 6.07
N PHE A 284 9.47 -16.04 5.06
CA PHE A 284 9.59 -14.59 5.26
C PHE A 284 8.34 -14.00 5.93
N ASN A 285 8.57 -13.07 6.83
CA ASN A 285 7.50 -12.26 7.39
C ASN A 285 7.03 -11.22 6.36
N PRO A 286 5.71 -11.04 6.12
CA PRO A 286 5.18 -10.01 5.22
C PRO A 286 5.70 -8.60 5.48
N LEU A 287 5.94 -8.24 6.75
CA LEU A 287 6.45 -6.92 7.11
C LEU A 287 7.91 -6.69 6.68
N SER A 288 8.70 -7.75 6.42
CA SER A 288 10.03 -7.58 5.81
C SER A 288 9.94 -7.04 4.40
N PHE A 289 8.92 -7.49 3.63
CA PHE A 289 8.65 -6.92 2.32
C PHE A 289 8.16 -5.46 2.41
N ARG A 290 7.28 -5.14 3.38
CA ARG A 290 6.90 -3.76 3.65
C ARG A 290 8.11 -2.88 3.96
N LEU A 291 9.01 -3.34 4.82
CA LEU A 291 10.23 -2.63 5.20
C LEU A 291 11.15 -2.40 3.99
N MET A 292 11.31 -3.41 3.12
CA MET A 292 12.05 -3.30 1.86
C MET A 292 11.46 -2.21 0.94
N VAL A 293 10.15 -2.13 0.85
CA VAL A 293 9.46 -1.10 0.05
C VAL A 293 9.66 0.29 0.64
N ILE A 294 9.57 0.43 1.96
CA ILE A 294 9.74 1.71 2.68
C ILE A 294 11.15 2.25 2.54
N ASP A 295 12.17 1.38 2.55
CA ASP A 295 13.57 1.75 2.41
C ASP A 295 13.94 2.24 0.99
N SER A 296 12.99 2.28 0.07
CA SER A 296 13.18 2.78 -1.28
C SER A 296 12.30 3.99 -1.57
N ASN A 297 12.79 4.93 -2.39
CA ASN A 297 11.95 6.01 -2.88
C ASN A 297 10.87 5.44 -3.81
N TYR A 298 9.59 5.86 -3.62
CA TYR A 298 8.46 5.35 -4.41
C TYR A 298 8.58 5.64 -5.91
N ARG A 299 9.34 6.67 -6.31
CA ARG A 299 9.60 7.05 -7.71
C ARG A 299 10.78 6.31 -8.34
N ASN A 300 11.52 5.50 -7.59
CA ASN A 300 12.62 4.70 -8.11
C ASN A 300 12.18 3.25 -8.33
N LYS A 301 12.75 2.59 -9.34
CA LYS A 301 12.57 1.14 -9.50
C LYS A 301 13.13 0.42 -8.28
N LEU A 302 12.40 -0.56 -7.77
CA LEU A 302 12.83 -1.43 -6.68
C LEU A 302 13.16 -2.79 -7.25
N ASP A 303 14.39 -3.25 -7.08
CA ASP A 303 14.77 -4.59 -7.46
C ASP A 303 14.62 -5.58 -6.30
N PHE A 304 13.68 -6.48 -6.45
CA PHE A 304 13.41 -7.54 -5.49
C PHE A 304 14.33 -8.74 -5.76
N THR A 305 15.04 -9.17 -4.72
CA THR A 305 15.69 -10.47 -4.64
C THR A 305 15.45 -11.08 -3.26
N PHE A 306 15.44 -12.40 -3.16
CA PHE A 306 15.33 -13.06 -1.84
C PHE A 306 16.53 -12.75 -0.94
N GLU A 307 17.72 -12.54 -1.52
CA GLU A 307 18.89 -12.12 -0.76
C GLU A 307 18.69 -10.74 -0.13
N ASN A 308 18.16 -9.78 -0.90
CA ASN A 308 17.82 -8.48 -0.35
C ASN A 308 16.72 -8.60 0.73
N LEU A 309 15.68 -9.41 0.49
CA LEU A 309 14.61 -9.59 1.47
C LEU A 309 15.13 -10.13 2.82
N LYS A 310 16.14 -11.01 2.82
CA LYS A 310 16.81 -11.49 4.05
C LYS A 310 17.41 -10.35 4.90
N LYS A 311 17.93 -9.30 4.28
CA LYS A 311 18.43 -8.12 5.02
C LYS A 311 17.32 -7.44 5.80
N TYR A 312 16.16 -7.27 5.15
CA TYR A 312 14.98 -6.65 5.78
C TYR A 312 14.34 -7.56 6.83
N GLU A 313 14.43 -8.88 6.67
CA GLU A 313 14.05 -9.83 7.70
C GLU A 313 14.88 -9.63 8.98
N LYS A 314 16.20 -9.48 8.85
CA LYS A 314 17.10 -9.18 9.98
C LYS A 314 16.83 -7.81 10.60
N MET A 315 16.53 -6.81 9.79
CA MET A 315 16.14 -5.48 10.29
C MET A 315 14.81 -5.55 11.06
N LEU A 316 13.84 -6.31 10.58
CA LEU A 316 12.56 -6.54 11.25
C LEU A 316 12.75 -7.25 12.60
N ALA A 317 13.61 -8.29 12.63
CA ALA A 317 13.98 -8.97 13.86
C ALA A 317 14.61 -8.01 14.89
N LYS A 318 15.47 -7.09 14.44
CA LYS A 318 16.05 -6.04 15.30
C LYS A 318 14.96 -5.14 15.87
N ILE A 319 14.02 -4.65 15.02
CA ILE A 319 12.91 -3.80 15.48
C ILE A 319 12.09 -4.49 16.56
N ASP A 320 11.68 -5.75 16.32
CA ASP A 320 10.86 -6.54 17.27
C ASP A 320 11.61 -6.73 18.61
N LEU A 321 12.89 -7.10 18.53
CA LEU A 321 13.72 -7.29 19.73
C LEU A 321 13.89 -5.98 20.50
N SER A 322 14.29 -4.88 19.84
CA SER A 322 14.54 -3.59 20.48
C SER A 322 13.30 -3.05 21.18
N VAL A 323 12.15 -3.05 20.50
CA VAL A 323 10.89 -2.55 21.09
C VAL A 323 10.48 -3.40 22.30
N LYS A 324 10.51 -4.72 22.20
CA LYS A 324 10.13 -5.61 23.30
C LYS A 324 11.11 -5.58 24.47
N ALA A 325 12.40 -5.50 24.19
CA ALA A 325 13.43 -5.40 25.20
C ALA A 325 13.31 -4.08 25.98
N PHE A 326 13.14 -2.96 25.28
CA PHE A 326 12.96 -1.67 25.92
C PHE A 326 11.69 -1.63 26.79
N ASN A 327 10.59 -2.19 26.32
CA ASN A 327 9.34 -2.26 27.09
C ASN A 327 9.49 -3.09 28.38
N LYS A 328 10.37 -4.09 28.42
CA LYS A 328 10.68 -4.93 29.59
C LYS A 328 11.78 -4.35 30.51
N THR A 329 12.47 -3.30 30.11
CA THR A 329 13.50 -2.66 30.94
C THR A 329 12.89 -2.15 32.24
N GLU A 330 13.58 -2.38 33.36
CA GLU A 330 13.18 -1.89 34.67
C GLU A 330 13.11 -0.37 34.70
N LYS A 331 12.06 0.17 35.31
CA LYS A 331 11.81 1.61 35.35
C LYS A 331 11.99 2.13 36.76
N TYR A 332 12.53 3.36 36.86
CA TYR A 332 12.66 4.06 38.13
C TYR A 332 12.28 5.54 37.99
N ASP A 333 11.95 6.19 39.08
CA ASP A 333 11.62 7.59 39.13
C ASP A 333 12.81 8.43 39.63
N GLU A 334 13.23 9.42 38.86
CA GLU A 334 14.10 10.49 39.34
C GLU A 334 13.27 11.66 39.88
N THR A 335 13.71 12.24 40.98
CA THR A 335 13.01 13.36 41.64
C THR A 335 13.11 14.65 40.87
N GLU A 336 14.21 14.83 40.12
CA GLU A 336 14.49 15.98 39.25
C GLU A 336 14.91 15.50 37.86
N ASP A 337 14.82 16.39 36.85
CA ASP A 337 15.31 16.08 35.51
C ASP A 337 16.84 15.98 35.51
N SER A 338 17.35 14.78 35.41
CA SER A 338 18.78 14.54 35.27
C SER A 338 19.33 15.07 33.94
N TYR A 339 20.63 15.26 33.87
CA TYR A 339 21.29 15.59 32.60
C TYR A 339 20.99 14.55 31.52
N SER A 340 20.91 13.27 31.87
CA SER A 340 20.53 12.16 30.96
C SER A 340 19.14 12.36 30.40
N THR A 341 18.17 12.69 31.24
CA THR A 341 16.75 12.91 30.86
C THR A 341 16.63 14.10 29.90
N ILE A 342 17.33 15.21 30.21
CA ILE A 342 17.34 16.39 29.32
C ILE A 342 17.97 16.05 27.97
N GLN A 343 19.09 15.32 27.92
CA GLN A 343 19.74 14.94 26.67
C GLN A 343 18.86 13.96 25.86
N THR A 344 18.28 12.95 26.51
CA THR A 344 17.37 12.02 25.86
C THR A 344 16.21 12.75 25.22
N LYS A 345 15.56 13.68 25.92
CA LYS A 345 14.48 14.49 25.39
C LYS A 345 14.93 15.30 24.13
N LYS A 346 16.10 15.95 24.18
CA LYS A 346 16.63 16.71 23.04
C LYS A 346 16.85 15.82 21.81
N VAL A 347 17.43 14.64 21.98
CA VAL A 347 17.63 13.68 20.86
C VAL A 347 16.29 13.24 20.31
N VAL A 348 15.35 12.86 21.15
CA VAL A 348 14.01 12.42 20.73
C VAL A 348 13.29 13.52 19.94
N ASP A 349 13.29 14.75 20.44
CA ASP A 349 12.64 15.89 19.77
C ASP A 349 13.30 16.17 18.40
N SER A 350 14.65 16.08 18.31
CA SER A 350 15.39 16.26 17.07
C SER A 350 15.07 15.19 16.05
N GLU A 351 15.07 13.90 16.44
CA GLU A 351 14.79 12.78 15.54
C GLU A 351 13.33 12.78 15.07
N LEU A 352 12.36 13.13 15.94
CA LEU A 352 10.96 13.31 15.54
C LEU A 352 10.78 14.44 14.53
N GLN A 353 11.47 15.54 14.69
CA GLN A 353 11.42 16.66 13.75
C GLN A 353 12.04 16.26 12.40
N ALA A 354 13.23 15.66 12.40
CA ALA A 354 13.89 15.17 11.20
C ALA A 354 13.04 14.12 10.46
N PHE A 355 12.44 13.18 11.19
CA PHE A 355 11.50 12.22 10.65
C PHE A 355 10.33 12.89 9.92
N LYS A 356 9.69 13.86 10.56
CA LYS A 356 8.58 14.59 9.96
C LYS A 356 9.00 15.40 8.73
N GLU A 357 10.18 15.99 8.77
CA GLU A 357 10.76 16.73 7.64
C GLU A 357 11.02 15.78 6.45
N ALA A 358 11.61 14.61 6.70
CA ALA A 358 11.82 13.58 5.68
C ALA A 358 10.50 13.12 5.04
N VAL A 359 9.49 12.80 5.83
CA VAL A 359 8.15 12.42 5.32
C VAL A 359 7.54 13.55 4.50
N ASN A 360 7.71 14.80 4.94
CA ASN A 360 7.19 15.99 4.26
C ASN A 360 7.97 16.41 3.02
N ASN A 361 9.11 15.79 2.76
CA ASN A 361 9.94 16.02 1.59
C ASN A 361 9.72 14.90 0.56
N ASP A 362 8.56 14.92 -0.09
CA ASP A 362 8.17 13.98 -1.14
C ASP A 362 8.26 12.50 -0.68
N LEU A 363 7.80 12.23 0.55
CA LEU A 363 7.82 10.88 1.13
C LEU A 363 9.23 10.26 1.12
N ASN A 364 10.24 10.97 1.60
CA ASN A 364 11.58 10.42 1.77
C ASN A 364 11.61 9.41 2.93
N THR A 365 11.01 8.25 2.67
CA THR A 365 10.82 7.18 3.66
C THR A 365 12.12 6.51 4.07
N HIS A 366 13.14 6.53 3.20
CA HIS A 366 14.48 6.05 3.54
C HIS A 366 15.09 6.85 4.70
N GLU A 367 15.09 8.18 4.60
CA GLU A 367 15.59 9.07 5.67
C GLU A 367 14.74 8.96 6.93
N ALA A 368 13.40 8.91 6.79
CA ALA A 368 12.49 8.68 7.91
C ALA A 368 12.81 7.36 8.64
N LEU A 369 13.13 6.29 7.92
CA LEU A 369 13.52 5.01 8.51
C LEU A 369 14.83 5.11 9.27
N GLN A 370 15.80 5.89 8.83
CA GLN A 370 17.07 6.13 9.55
C GLN A 370 16.81 6.81 10.90
N ASN A 371 15.96 7.84 10.94
CA ASN A 371 15.59 8.51 12.20
C ASN A 371 14.88 7.54 13.17
N PHE A 372 14.05 6.63 12.66
CA PHE A 372 13.42 5.60 13.46
C PHE A 372 14.46 4.64 14.08
N PHE A 373 15.43 4.17 13.30
CA PHE A 373 16.51 3.33 13.81
C PHE A 373 17.40 4.05 14.82
N ALA A 374 17.65 5.36 14.67
CA ALA A 374 18.39 6.15 15.66
C ALA A 374 17.73 6.12 17.04
N LEU A 375 16.39 6.21 17.10
CA LEU A 375 15.65 6.07 18.37
C LEU A 375 15.67 4.64 18.91
N LEU A 376 15.63 3.63 18.05
CA LEU A 376 15.78 2.23 18.48
C LEU A 376 17.17 1.96 19.07
N ASP A 377 18.22 2.50 18.44
CA ASP A 377 19.60 2.37 18.97
C ASP A 377 19.75 3.04 20.34
N LEU A 378 19.10 4.21 20.53
CA LEU A 378 19.06 4.88 21.84
C LEU A 378 18.29 4.06 22.89
N ALA A 379 17.16 3.45 22.50
CA ALA A 379 16.41 2.56 23.38
C ALA A 379 17.23 1.31 23.76
N ASP A 380 17.97 0.72 22.82
CA ASP A 380 18.89 -0.40 23.07
C ASP A 380 20.02 -0.01 24.04
N GLU A 381 20.57 1.21 23.92
CA GLU A 381 21.57 1.75 24.86
C GLU A 381 21.02 1.82 26.29
N LYS A 382 19.78 2.33 26.44
CA LYS A 382 19.11 2.40 27.75
C LYS A 382 18.82 1.00 28.32
N THR A 383 18.34 0.09 27.46
CA THR A 383 18.09 -1.32 27.85
C THR A 383 19.34 -2.01 28.38
N LYS A 384 20.51 -1.78 27.76
CA LYS A 384 21.81 -2.34 28.21
C LYS A 384 22.23 -1.85 29.59
N LYS A 385 21.78 -0.70 30.05
CA LYS A 385 22.01 -0.19 31.41
C LYS A 385 21.17 -0.90 32.48
N GLY A 386 20.22 -1.74 32.06
CA GLY A 386 19.36 -2.56 32.90
C GLY A 386 18.17 -1.83 33.52
N LYS A 387 18.20 -0.51 33.59
CA LYS A 387 17.09 0.33 34.07
C LYS A 387 17.05 1.68 33.36
N VAL A 388 15.88 2.29 33.30
CA VAL A 388 15.62 3.55 32.62
C VAL A 388 14.71 4.45 33.47
N ASP A 389 14.95 5.76 33.48
CA ASP A 389 14.04 6.71 34.11
C ASP A 389 12.67 6.71 33.40
N ASN A 390 11.57 6.84 34.16
CA ASN A 390 10.21 6.81 33.62
C ASN A 390 9.93 7.91 32.59
N LYS A 391 10.56 9.10 32.71
CA LYS A 391 10.43 10.19 31.73
C LYS A 391 11.16 9.84 30.46
N GLU A 392 12.39 9.31 30.52
CA GLU A 392 13.15 8.86 29.35
C GLU A 392 12.42 7.74 28.61
N PHE A 393 11.88 6.74 29.37
CA PHE A 393 11.08 5.67 28.82
C PHE A 393 9.86 6.23 28.05
N SER A 394 9.15 7.16 28.67
CA SER A 394 7.96 7.79 28.05
C SER A 394 8.29 8.56 26.79
N TYR A 395 9.36 9.35 26.78
CA TYR A 395 9.79 10.11 25.59
C TYR A 395 10.12 9.15 24.44
N LEU A 396 10.94 8.13 24.67
CA LEU A 396 11.35 7.17 23.64
C LEU A 396 10.20 6.30 23.15
N SER A 397 9.41 5.71 24.05
CA SER A 397 8.28 4.85 23.67
C SER A 397 7.24 5.60 22.85
N ASN A 398 6.89 6.84 23.25
CA ASN A 398 5.93 7.65 22.52
C ASN A 398 6.46 8.03 21.13
N ALA A 399 7.74 8.38 21.02
CA ALA A 399 8.34 8.74 19.74
C ALA A 399 8.43 7.54 18.78
N ILE A 400 8.92 6.39 19.27
CA ILE A 400 8.98 5.14 18.51
C ILE A 400 7.57 4.74 18.03
N SER A 401 6.56 4.80 18.91
CA SER A 401 5.18 4.51 18.55
C SER A 401 4.66 5.43 17.46
N LYS A 402 4.87 6.74 17.61
CA LYS A 402 4.43 7.76 16.65
C LYS A 402 5.11 7.61 15.28
N MET A 403 6.40 7.30 15.24
CA MET A 403 7.09 7.01 13.99
C MET A 403 6.56 5.72 13.36
N ASN A 404 6.29 4.68 14.17
CA ASN A 404 5.74 3.41 13.69
C ASN A 404 4.29 3.55 13.19
N GLU A 405 3.48 4.48 13.70
CA GLU A 405 2.16 4.79 13.14
C GLU A 405 2.24 5.17 11.66
N PHE A 406 3.33 5.84 11.24
CA PHE A 406 3.58 6.12 9.83
C PHE A 406 4.22 4.93 9.11
N LEU A 407 5.29 4.34 9.66
CA LEU A 407 6.04 3.27 9.00
C LEU A 407 5.25 1.95 8.92
N GLY A 408 4.53 1.60 9.98
CA GLY A 408 3.73 0.38 10.06
C GLY A 408 4.55 -0.91 10.01
N VAL A 409 5.81 -0.87 10.48
CA VAL A 409 6.77 -2.00 10.41
C VAL A 409 6.81 -2.85 11.67
N TYR A 410 6.19 -2.40 12.75
CA TYR A 410 6.04 -3.15 13.98
C TYR A 410 4.56 -3.28 14.34
N VAL A 411 4.14 -4.50 14.57
CA VAL A 411 2.81 -4.85 15.07
C VAL A 411 3.01 -5.76 16.26
N ASP A 412 2.48 -5.38 17.41
CA ASP A 412 2.54 -6.22 18.61
C ASP A 412 1.70 -7.49 18.41
N TYR A 413 2.13 -8.57 19.02
CA TYR A 413 1.48 -9.86 18.93
C TYR A 413 1.58 -10.62 20.24
N GLU A 414 0.58 -11.43 20.50
CA GLU A 414 0.55 -12.30 21.67
C GLU A 414 1.53 -13.47 21.52
N ILE A 415 2.28 -13.73 22.58
CA ILE A 415 3.11 -14.94 22.70
C ILE A 415 2.22 -16.05 23.28
N PRO A 416 2.12 -17.21 22.63
CA PRO A 416 1.36 -18.33 23.16
C PRO A 416 1.83 -18.71 24.57
N LYS A 417 0.87 -19.02 25.44
CA LYS A 417 1.18 -19.36 26.86
C LYS A 417 2.21 -20.49 26.96
N GLU A 418 2.11 -21.50 26.11
CA GLU A 418 3.07 -22.61 26.05
C GLU A 418 4.53 -22.13 25.87
N ILE A 419 4.73 -21.10 25.04
CA ILE A 419 6.08 -20.53 24.81
C ILE A 419 6.54 -19.72 26.01
N ILE A 420 5.64 -19.02 26.68
CA ILE A 420 5.93 -18.28 27.91
C ILE A 420 6.35 -19.26 29.00
N ASP A 421 5.60 -20.35 29.21
CA ASP A 421 5.86 -21.39 30.21
C ASP A 421 7.24 -22.03 29.98
N LEU A 422 7.59 -22.38 28.71
CA LEU A 422 8.91 -22.89 28.35
C LEU A 422 10.04 -21.90 28.64
N ALA A 423 9.81 -20.62 28.42
CA ALA A 423 10.79 -19.57 28.62
C ALA A 423 11.01 -19.31 30.14
N GLU A 424 9.97 -19.38 30.96
CA GLU A 424 10.05 -19.28 32.42
C GLU A 424 10.76 -20.49 33.03
N GLU A 425 10.46 -21.72 32.57
CA GLU A 425 11.17 -22.92 32.95
C GLU A 425 12.66 -22.82 32.61
N ARG A 426 13.01 -22.38 31.41
CA ARG A 426 14.39 -22.14 30.99
C ARG A 426 15.10 -21.14 31.91
N GLU A 427 14.45 -20.06 32.29
CA GLU A 427 15.01 -19.05 33.17
C GLU A 427 15.30 -19.63 34.59
N LYS A 428 14.41 -20.51 35.08
CA LYS A 428 14.60 -21.24 36.34
C LYS A 428 15.82 -22.16 36.27
N GLU A 429 15.92 -23.00 35.22
CA GLU A 429 17.06 -23.93 35.03
C GLU A 429 18.39 -23.15 34.94
N ARG A 430 18.42 -21.99 34.30
CA ARG A 430 19.61 -21.12 34.25
C ARG A 430 20.00 -20.58 35.61
N LYS A 431 19.04 -20.14 36.42
CA LYS A 431 19.31 -19.69 37.82
C LYS A 431 19.86 -20.80 38.69
N GLU A 432 19.45 -22.03 38.45
CA GLU A 432 19.95 -23.23 39.07
C GLU A 432 21.28 -23.74 38.48
N LYS A 433 21.83 -23.02 37.46
CA LYS A 433 23.07 -23.35 36.73
C LYS A 433 23.00 -24.67 35.93
N LYS A 434 21.80 -25.13 35.60
CA LYS A 434 21.52 -26.30 34.76
C LYS A 434 21.49 -25.87 33.29
N PHE A 435 22.65 -25.54 32.75
CA PHE A 435 22.74 -24.92 31.40
C PHE A 435 22.32 -25.88 30.29
N ALA A 436 22.58 -27.19 30.40
CA ALA A 436 22.19 -28.16 29.38
C ALA A 436 20.67 -28.27 29.22
N GLU A 437 19.94 -28.30 30.35
CA GLU A 437 18.46 -28.29 30.36
C GLU A 437 17.90 -26.98 29.81
N ALA A 438 18.51 -25.85 30.17
CA ALA A 438 18.11 -24.54 29.64
C ALA A 438 18.32 -24.44 28.13
N ASP A 439 19.39 -25.02 27.58
CA ASP A 439 19.66 -25.05 26.15
C ASP A 439 18.64 -25.93 25.38
N LEU A 440 18.24 -27.06 25.95
CA LEU A 440 17.19 -27.92 25.41
C LEU A 440 15.85 -27.17 25.33
N LEU A 441 15.50 -26.39 26.33
CA LEU A 441 14.30 -25.57 26.34
C LEU A 441 14.38 -24.43 25.30
N ARG A 442 15.56 -23.83 25.10
CA ARG A 442 15.81 -22.84 24.05
C ARG A 442 15.57 -23.42 22.65
N GLU A 443 16.08 -24.63 22.38
CA GLU A 443 15.84 -25.30 21.10
C GLU A 443 14.34 -25.63 20.89
N LYS A 444 13.61 -26.09 21.91
CA LYS A 444 12.17 -26.29 21.83
C LYS A 444 11.40 -25.01 21.48
N ILE A 445 11.79 -23.87 22.08
CA ILE A 445 11.21 -22.56 21.75
C ILE A 445 11.49 -22.20 20.28
N LYS A 446 12.72 -22.46 19.82
CA LYS A 446 13.17 -22.22 18.44
C LYS A 446 12.41 -23.09 17.43
N GLU A 447 12.21 -24.38 17.72
CA GLU A 447 11.40 -25.30 16.88
C GLU A 447 9.95 -24.86 16.73
N LYS A 448 9.40 -24.19 17.76
CA LYS A 448 8.04 -23.62 17.75
C LYS A 448 7.96 -22.25 17.06
N GLY A 449 9.04 -21.79 16.44
CA GLY A 449 9.06 -20.54 15.66
C GLY A 449 9.27 -19.27 16.50
N TYR A 450 9.89 -19.39 17.67
CA TYR A 450 10.20 -18.27 18.53
C TYR A 450 11.69 -18.21 18.87
N PHE A 451 12.15 -17.02 19.24
CA PHE A 451 13.51 -16.76 19.71
C PHE A 451 13.45 -16.15 21.11
N ILE A 452 14.39 -16.52 21.98
CA ILE A 452 14.54 -15.96 23.32
C ILE A 452 15.87 -15.23 23.45
N ALA A 453 15.82 -13.96 23.83
CA ALA A 453 16.98 -13.13 24.11
C ALA A 453 17.05 -12.81 25.60
N ASP A 454 18.24 -12.99 26.20
CA ASP A 454 18.50 -12.68 27.60
C ASP A 454 18.78 -11.19 27.76
N LEU A 455 18.15 -10.56 28.74
CA LEU A 455 18.45 -9.22 29.24
C LEU A 455 19.15 -9.31 30.61
N ALA A 456 19.57 -8.17 31.17
CA ALA A 456 20.30 -8.14 32.45
C ALA A 456 19.56 -8.86 33.60
N ASN A 457 18.24 -8.66 33.72
CA ASN A 457 17.42 -9.18 34.82
C ASN A 457 16.22 -10.03 34.35
N THR A 458 16.05 -10.26 33.06
CA THR A 458 14.89 -10.94 32.49
C THR A 458 15.23 -11.47 31.08
N PHE A 459 14.20 -11.89 30.35
CA PHE A 459 14.33 -12.32 28.96
C PHE A 459 13.21 -11.71 28.09
N VAL A 460 13.42 -11.71 26.78
CA VAL A 460 12.43 -11.32 25.78
C VAL A 460 12.20 -12.48 24.82
N ILE A 461 10.94 -12.66 24.42
CA ILE A 461 10.54 -13.62 23.39
C ILE A 461 10.12 -12.86 22.15
N THR A 462 10.70 -13.20 21.01
CA THR A 462 10.33 -12.66 19.69
C THR A 462 9.92 -13.81 18.77
N LYS A 463 9.25 -13.48 17.66
CA LYS A 463 9.12 -14.45 16.56
C LYS A 463 10.50 -14.80 16.03
N ARG A 464 10.66 -16.02 15.56
CA ARG A 464 11.86 -16.41 14.83
C ARG A 464 11.78 -15.84 13.42
N TYR A 465 12.77 -15.08 13.05
CA TYR A 465 12.96 -14.56 11.70
C TYR A 465 14.01 -15.42 10.98
N LEU A 466 14.00 -15.41 9.65
CA LEU A 466 15.01 -16.12 8.86
C LEU A 466 16.41 -15.53 9.14
N GLU A 467 17.38 -16.40 9.33
CA GLU A 467 18.78 -16.03 9.57
C GLU A 467 19.50 -15.61 8.27
#